data_edf89f903d836616e7d2e542dfdf1c22
#
_entry.id   edf89f903d836616e7d2e542dfdf1c22
#
_cell.length_a   1.000
_cell.length_b   1.000
_cell.length_c   1.000
_cell.angle_alpha   90.00
_cell.angle_beta   90.00
_cell.angle_gamma   90.00
#
_symmetry.space_group_name_H-M   'P 1'
#
loop_
_entity.id
_entity.type
_entity.pdbx_description
1 polymer ?
#
loop_
_entity_poly.entity_id
_entity_poly.type
_entity_poly.pdbx_seq_one_letter_code
_entity_poly.pdbx_strand_id
1 'polypeptide(L)'
;LKKHFHTFKDFDVVQIINPVFLSLKAERIWKYYNFLRKNNKKLFLGAFGMDYYYVKTCLDCKTFRYSDFNFGDYIRESDENSIWIKDWLKGEKGKLNQYIAKDCDGIIAGLYEYYMSYRNDYNDKLIHIPFPIHLSTNVTYKKRGTESKIRFFIGIQQKRSQYKGTDIMLNALLKLEQNYPSSCEVNKVESVPFYQYIQLMNNSDVILDQLYSYTPAMNALEAMAQGLVVVGGGEPEYYSLLGEEKLKPVINVLPDE
;
A
#
# COMPACT_ATOMS: atom_id res chain seq x y z
N LEU A 1 -7.32 -25.16 8.14
CA LEU A 1 -7.39 -24.04 9.08
C LEU A 1 -8.06 -24.45 10.40
N LYS A 2 -9.29 -24.97 10.41
CA LYS A 2 -9.97 -25.40 11.64
C LYS A 2 -9.14 -26.34 12.52
N LYS A 3 -8.45 -27.30 11.91
CA LYS A 3 -7.70 -28.38 12.62
C LYS A 3 -6.49 -27.84 13.39
N HIS A 4 -5.89 -26.70 12.96
CA HIS A 4 -4.67 -26.15 13.56
C HIS A 4 -4.88 -24.78 14.22
N PHE A 5 -6.09 -24.20 14.16
CA PHE A 5 -6.31 -22.88 14.72
C PHE A 5 -6.20 -22.82 16.24
N HIS A 6 -6.44 -23.95 16.91
CA HIS A 6 -6.26 -24.10 18.37
C HIS A 6 -4.81 -23.90 18.85
N THR A 7 -3.83 -23.95 17.94
CA THR A 7 -2.42 -23.68 18.30
C THR A 7 -2.11 -22.19 18.46
N PHE A 8 -3.02 -21.29 17.99
CA PHE A 8 -2.87 -19.84 18.14
C PHE A 8 -3.42 -19.34 19.48
N LYS A 9 -2.88 -19.85 20.58
CA LYS A 9 -3.23 -19.50 21.95
C LYS A 9 -2.00 -19.35 22.83
N ASP A 10 -2.16 -18.68 23.96
CA ASP A 10 -1.14 -18.51 24.98
C ASP A 10 0.06 -17.64 24.52
N PHE A 11 -0.14 -16.80 23.48
CA PHE A 11 0.86 -15.83 23.06
C PHE A 11 0.74 -14.53 23.86
N ASP A 12 1.88 -13.89 24.12
CA ASP A 12 1.90 -12.55 24.72
C ASP A 12 1.34 -11.51 23.78
N VAL A 13 1.62 -11.62 22.49
CA VAL A 13 1.16 -10.71 21.45
C VAL A 13 0.69 -11.47 20.22
N VAL A 14 -0.46 -11.10 19.70
CA VAL A 14 -0.98 -11.50 18.39
C VAL A 14 -1.22 -10.25 17.57
N GLN A 15 -0.68 -10.19 16.38
CA GLN A 15 -0.96 -9.14 15.40
C GLN A 15 -1.71 -9.74 14.22
N ILE A 16 -2.88 -9.18 13.91
CA ILE A 16 -3.60 -9.47 12.67
C ILE A 16 -3.25 -8.39 11.63
N ILE A 17 -2.96 -8.81 10.39
CA ILE A 17 -2.46 -7.91 9.35
C ILE A 17 -3.54 -7.05 8.68
N ASN A 18 -4.80 -7.40 8.85
CA ASN A 18 -5.96 -6.71 8.29
C ASN A 18 -7.22 -7.26 8.99
N PRO A 19 -8.34 -6.54 9.05
CA PRO A 19 -9.59 -7.07 9.61
C PRO A 19 -10.05 -8.39 8.98
N VAL A 20 -9.80 -8.55 7.67
CA VAL A 20 -10.04 -9.81 6.94
C VAL A 20 -8.75 -10.63 6.85
N PHE A 21 -8.22 -11.05 8.02
CA PHE A 21 -6.92 -11.73 8.15
C PHE A 21 -6.92 -13.21 7.72
N LEU A 22 -8.05 -13.74 7.30
CA LEU A 22 -8.19 -15.10 6.78
C LEU A 22 -8.89 -15.07 5.42
N SER A 23 -8.53 -15.98 4.52
CA SER A 23 -9.22 -16.18 3.23
C SER A 23 -10.60 -16.81 3.42
N LEU A 24 -11.46 -16.15 4.19
CA LEU A 24 -12.81 -16.56 4.55
C LEU A 24 -13.76 -15.37 4.39
N LYS A 25 -15.08 -15.66 4.31
CA LYS A 25 -16.10 -14.62 4.42
C LYS A 25 -16.04 -13.96 5.81
N ALA A 26 -16.29 -12.66 5.89
CA ALA A 26 -16.19 -11.88 7.13
C ALA A 26 -17.01 -12.48 8.27
N GLU A 27 -18.22 -12.99 7.99
CA GLU A 27 -19.11 -13.63 8.97
C GLU A 27 -18.45 -14.84 9.65
N ARG A 28 -17.51 -15.49 8.97
CA ARG A 28 -16.78 -16.63 9.53
C ARG A 28 -15.54 -16.20 10.31
N ILE A 29 -15.01 -15.02 10.06
CA ILE A 29 -13.79 -14.50 10.71
C ILE A 29 -14.07 -14.13 12.17
N TRP A 30 -15.28 -13.64 12.48
CA TRP A 30 -15.68 -13.27 13.85
C TRP A 30 -15.31 -14.30 14.91
N LYS A 31 -15.62 -15.57 14.69
CA LYS A 31 -15.30 -16.62 15.65
C LYS A 31 -13.81 -16.85 15.85
N TYR A 32 -13.00 -16.65 14.77
CA TYR A 32 -11.55 -16.79 14.87
C TYR A 32 -10.92 -15.59 15.58
N TYR A 33 -11.44 -14.40 15.32
CA TYR A 33 -11.05 -13.21 16.06
C TYR A 33 -11.35 -13.37 17.56
N ASN A 34 -12.58 -13.75 17.91
CA ASN A 34 -12.98 -13.95 19.29
C ASN A 34 -12.16 -15.05 19.98
N PHE A 35 -11.76 -16.09 19.25
CA PHE A 35 -10.85 -17.11 19.78
C PHE A 35 -9.48 -16.51 20.07
N LEU A 36 -8.89 -15.76 19.15
CA LEU A 36 -7.60 -15.10 19.37
C LEU A 36 -7.66 -14.13 20.56
N ARG A 37 -8.71 -13.33 20.62
CA ARG A 37 -8.91 -12.34 21.69
C ARG A 37 -9.01 -12.98 23.08
N LYS A 38 -9.74 -14.09 23.17
CA LYS A 38 -9.96 -14.81 24.44
C LYS A 38 -8.72 -15.57 24.93
N ASN A 39 -7.87 -16.04 24.03
CA ASN A 39 -6.81 -17.00 24.34
C ASN A 39 -5.40 -16.40 24.25
N ASN A 40 -5.25 -15.08 24.12
CA ASN A 40 -3.95 -14.41 24.04
C ASN A 40 -3.97 -13.13 24.89
N LYS A 41 -2.80 -12.63 25.31
CA LYS A 41 -2.73 -11.48 26.23
C LYS A 41 -3.04 -10.16 25.54
N LYS A 42 -2.40 -9.89 24.40
CA LYS A 42 -2.55 -8.65 23.63
C LYS A 42 -2.86 -8.95 22.16
N LEU A 43 -3.76 -8.16 21.58
CA LEU A 43 -4.13 -8.29 20.18
C LEU A 43 -4.05 -6.93 19.49
N PHE A 44 -3.24 -6.85 18.42
CA PHE A 44 -3.04 -5.65 17.63
C PHE A 44 -3.66 -5.81 16.24
N LEU A 45 -4.31 -4.74 15.77
CA LEU A 45 -4.81 -4.63 14.41
C LEU A 45 -3.75 -3.94 13.53
N GLY A 46 -3.36 -4.60 12.43
CA GLY A 46 -2.61 -3.98 11.35
C GLY A 46 -3.57 -3.26 10.39
N ALA A 47 -3.42 -1.96 10.27
CA ALA A 47 -4.01 -1.14 9.22
C ALA A 47 -3.01 -1.11 8.04
N PHE A 48 -2.96 -2.22 7.28
CA PHE A 48 -1.96 -2.46 6.23
C PHE A 48 -2.58 -2.67 4.84
N GLY A 49 -3.81 -2.27 4.66
CA GLY A 49 -4.52 -2.40 3.40
C GLY A 49 -5.90 -1.80 3.47
N MET A 50 -6.63 -1.88 2.37
CA MET A 50 -7.98 -1.36 2.26
C MET A 50 -8.89 -1.94 3.35
N ASP A 51 -9.60 -1.06 4.04
CA ASP A 51 -10.53 -1.38 5.12
C ASP A 51 -11.64 -0.32 5.24
N TYR A 52 -12.51 -0.48 6.25
CA TYR A 52 -13.64 0.43 6.49
C TYR A 52 -13.19 1.88 6.72
N TYR A 53 -12.18 2.09 7.58
CA TYR A 53 -11.74 3.43 7.95
C TYR A 53 -11.05 4.12 6.79
N TYR A 54 -10.23 3.41 6.03
CA TYR A 54 -9.58 3.96 4.84
C TYR A 54 -10.61 4.36 3.78
N VAL A 55 -11.54 3.48 3.43
CA VAL A 55 -12.60 3.81 2.44
C VAL A 55 -13.45 4.99 2.92
N LYS A 56 -13.87 4.99 4.19
CA LYS A 56 -14.64 6.09 4.79
C LYS A 56 -13.91 7.42 4.67
N THR A 57 -12.61 7.44 5.00
CA THR A 57 -11.81 8.66 4.99
C THR A 57 -11.54 9.16 3.57
N CYS A 58 -11.25 8.27 2.62
CA CYS A 58 -11.09 8.68 1.22
C CYS A 58 -12.37 9.32 0.66
N LEU A 59 -13.54 8.85 1.08
CA LEU A 59 -14.82 9.38 0.61
C LEU A 59 -15.28 10.66 1.31
N ASP A 60 -14.57 11.14 2.32
CA ASP A 60 -14.87 12.44 2.93
C ASP A 60 -14.42 13.62 2.03
N CYS A 61 -13.56 13.35 1.04
CA CYS A 61 -13.00 14.31 0.08
C CYS A 61 -12.33 15.53 0.74
N LYS A 62 -11.86 15.38 1.98
CA LYS A 62 -11.25 16.46 2.78
C LYS A 62 -9.90 16.08 3.36
N THR A 63 -9.79 14.84 3.87
CA THR A 63 -8.57 14.36 4.51
C THR A 63 -7.44 14.19 3.49
N PHE A 64 -7.77 13.71 2.29
CA PHE A 64 -6.82 13.51 1.21
C PHE A 64 -7.20 14.36 0.00
N ARG A 65 -6.22 15.07 -0.60
CA ARG A 65 -6.38 15.78 -1.87
C ARG A 65 -6.73 14.81 -3.00
N TYR A 66 -6.18 13.61 -2.94
CA TYR A 66 -6.46 12.49 -3.85
C TYR A 66 -6.22 11.16 -3.15
N SER A 67 -6.86 10.13 -3.63
CA SER A 67 -6.70 8.76 -3.14
C SER A 67 -7.20 7.76 -4.18
N ASP A 68 -7.21 6.48 -3.82
CA ASP A 68 -7.87 5.45 -4.62
C ASP A 68 -9.34 5.81 -4.96
N PHE A 69 -10.02 6.61 -4.11
CA PHE A 69 -11.46 6.88 -4.19
C PHE A 69 -11.84 8.32 -4.48
N ASN A 70 -10.96 9.28 -4.32
CA ASN A 70 -11.26 10.68 -4.59
C ASN A 70 -10.16 11.40 -5.36
N PHE A 71 -10.53 12.51 -5.99
CA PHE A 71 -9.64 13.51 -6.54
C PHE A 71 -10.25 14.88 -6.27
N GLY A 72 -9.62 15.68 -5.40
CA GLY A 72 -10.23 16.87 -4.85
C GLY A 72 -11.58 16.55 -4.20
N ASP A 73 -12.60 17.29 -4.56
CA ASP A 73 -13.97 17.14 -4.06
C ASP A 73 -14.78 16.06 -4.82
N TYR A 74 -14.17 15.39 -5.79
CA TYR A 74 -14.85 14.39 -6.62
C TYR A 74 -14.54 12.99 -6.18
N ILE A 75 -15.57 12.14 -6.12
CA ILE A 75 -15.41 10.70 -5.94
C ILE A 75 -15.05 10.09 -7.30
N ARG A 76 -13.98 9.31 -7.32
CA ARG A 76 -13.53 8.58 -8.52
C ARG A 76 -14.41 7.34 -8.70
N GLU A 77 -15.28 7.39 -9.68
CA GLU A 77 -16.21 6.31 -9.98
C GLU A 77 -15.54 5.24 -10.85
N SER A 78 -15.64 3.98 -10.40
CA SER A 78 -15.32 2.78 -11.16
C SER A 78 -16.12 1.61 -10.60
N ASP A 79 -16.25 0.54 -11.39
CA ASP A 79 -16.92 -0.69 -10.92
C ASP A 79 -16.18 -1.26 -9.71
N GLU A 80 -14.87 -1.20 -9.69
CA GLU A 80 -14.03 -1.68 -8.58
C GLU A 80 -14.25 -0.85 -7.32
N ASN A 81 -14.27 0.48 -7.42
CA ASN A 81 -14.54 1.36 -6.29
C ASN A 81 -15.94 1.11 -5.71
N SER A 82 -16.94 0.91 -6.57
CA SER A 82 -18.30 0.58 -6.15
C SER A 82 -18.38 -0.71 -5.35
N ILE A 83 -17.62 -1.75 -5.76
CA ILE A 83 -17.52 -3.01 -5.01
C ILE A 83 -16.88 -2.79 -3.64
N TRP A 84 -15.75 -2.06 -3.58
CA TRP A 84 -15.05 -1.79 -2.32
C TRP A 84 -15.90 -0.95 -1.36
N ILE A 85 -16.56 0.08 -1.85
CA ILE A 85 -17.49 0.92 -1.06
C ILE A 85 -18.60 0.06 -0.47
N LYS A 86 -19.24 -0.78 -1.29
CA LYS A 86 -20.30 -1.69 -0.83
C LYS A 86 -19.79 -2.66 0.24
N ASP A 87 -18.66 -3.32 0.00
CA ASP A 87 -18.09 -4.32 0.89
C ASP A 87 -17.69 -3.74 2.25
N TRP A 88 -17.01 -2.59 2.25
CA TRP A 88 -16.47 -2.01 3.47
C TRP A 88 -17.45 -1.10 4.21
N LEU A 89 -18.24 -0.28 3.53
CA LEU A 89 -19.15 0.64 4.22
C LEU A 89 -20.50 0.03 4.54
N LYS A 90 -20.98 -0.92 3.74
CA LYS A 90 -22.33 -1.51 3.88
C LYS A 90 -22.32 -3.00 4.21
N GLY A 91 -21.17 -3.67 4.04
CA GLY A 91 -21.03 -5.13 4.18
C GLY A 91 -20.53 -5.57 5.55
N GLU A 92 -20.47 -6.88 5.72
CA GLU A 92 -19.97 -7.52 6.96
C GLU A 92 -18.48 -7.28 7.22
N LYS A 93 -17.69 -7.00 6.17
CA LYS A 93 -16.27 -6.62 6.34
C LYS A 93 -16.12 -5.35 7.17
N GLY A 94 -16.94 -4.34 6.88
CA GLY A 94 -16.92 -3.08 7.63
C GLY A 94 -17.36 -3.24 9.08
N LYS A 95 -18.41 -4.01 9.34
CA LYS A 95 -18.85 -4.31 10.69
C LYS A 95 -17.78 -5.05 11.50
N LEU A 96 -17.12 -6.01 10.88
CA LEU A 96 -16.00 -6.74 11.48
C LEU A 96 -14.85 -5.81 11.81
N ASN A 97 -14.47 -4.93 10.88
CA ASN A 97 -13.38 -3.96 11.09
C ASN A 97 -13.69 -3.01 12.24
N GLN A 98 -14.89 -2.43 12.28
CA GLN A 98 -15.29 -1.53 13.37
C GLN A 98 -15.26 -2.23 14.74
N TYR A 99 -15.72 -3.46 14.80
CA TYR A 99 -15.66 -4.28 16.01
C TYR A 99 -14.21 -4.51 16.45
N ILE A 100 -13.36 -5.00 15.56
CA ILE A 100 -11.95 -5.28 15.83
C ILE A 100 -11.21 -4.01 16.25
N ALA A 101 -11.40 -2.90 15.52
CA ALA A 101 -10.75 -1.63 15.83
C ALA A 101 -11.13 -1.12 17.22
N LYS A 102 -12.38 -1.31 17.65
CA LYS A 102 -12.83 -0.94 18.99
C LYS A 102 -12.24 -1.84 20.08
N ASP A 103 -12.18 -3.15 19.83
CA ASP A 103 -11.86 -4.18 20.83
C ASP A 103 -10.36 -4.45 21.00
N CYS A 104 -9.54 -4.26 19.96
CA CYS A 104 -8.11 -4.54 20.00
C CYS A 104 -7.34 -3.63 20.96
N ASP A 105 -6.18 -4.09 21.45
CA ASP A 105 -5.32 -3.36 22.38
C ASP A 105 -4.54 -2.22 21.70
N GLY A 106 -4.32 -2.28 20.39
CA GLY A 106 -3.65 -1.22 19.64
C GLY A 106 -3.81 -1.41 18.13
N ILE A 107 -3.60 -0.33 17.40
CA ILE A 107 -3.68 -0.27 15.93
C ILE A 107 -2.34 0.20 15.39
N ILE A 108 -1.77 -0.56 14.47
CA ILE A 108 -0.50 -0.25 13.82
C ILE A 108 -0.80 0.13 12.37
N ALA A 109 -0.49 1.36 11.98
CA ALA A 109 -0.63 1.82 10.61
C ALA A 109 0.73 1.83 9.91
N GLY A 110 0.82 1.20 8.73
CA GLY A 110 2.05 1.08 7.97
C GLY A 110 2.31 2.23 6.99
N LEU A 111 1.26 2.93 6.56
CA LEU A 111 1.30 4.05 5.62
C LEU A 111 0.63 5.27 6.24
N TYR A 112 0.99 6.47 5.76
CA TYR A 112 0.37 7.73 6.18
C TYR A 112 -1.15 7.71 5.99
N GLU A 113 -1.63 7.19 4.88
CA GLU A 113 -3.06 7.13 4.56
C GLU A 113 -3.83 6.28 5.58
N TYR A 114 -3.28 5.15 6.00
CA TYR A 114 -3.91 4.32 7.01
C TYR A 114 -3.83 4.96 8.40
N TYR A 115 -2.72 5.63 8.73
CA TYR A 115 -2.60 6.38 9.98
C TYR A 115 -3.66 7.47 10.07
N MET A 116 -3.81 8.29 9.04
CA MET A 116 -4.81 9.36 9.01
C MET A 116 -6.25 8.83 9.09
N SER A 117 -6.49 7.66 8.50
CA SER A 117 -7.83 7.04 8.49
C SER A 117 -8.31 6.61 9.88
N TYR A 118 -7.40 6.25 10.76
CA TYR A 118 -7.74 5.82 12.13
C TYR A 118 -7.56 6.93 13.18
N ARG A 119 -6.81 7.99 12.86
CA ARG A 119 -6.37 9.01 13.83
C ARG A 119 -7.52 9.67 14.59
N ASN A 120 -8.60 9.99 13.91
CA ASN A 120 -9.72 10.71 14.53
C ASN A 120 -10.48 9.85 15.55
N ASP A 121 -10.59 8.55 15.31
CA ASP A 121 -11.41 7.64 16.09
C ASP A 121 -10.59 6.88 17.16
N TYR A 122 -9.26 6.72 17.00
CA TYR A 122 -8.42 5.83 17.83
C TYR A 122 -7.01 6.37 18.11
N ASN A 123 -6.84 7.68 18.23
CA ASN A 123 -5.54 8.30 18.45
C ASN A 123 -4.81 7.80 19.71
N ASP A 124 -5.57 7.39 20.73
CA ASP A 124 -5.07 6.89 22.02
C ASP A 124 -4.36 5.53 21.93
N LYS A 125 -4.66 4.74 20.89
CA LYS A 125 -4.08 3.41 20.68
C LYS A 125 -3.55 3.18 19.25
N LEU A 126 -3.43 4.25 18.47
CA LEU A 126 -2.88 4.24 17.11
C LEU A 126 -1.40 4.58 17.13
N ILE A 127 -0.60 3.81 16.43
CA ILE A 127 0.81 4.10 16.18
C ILE A 127 1.14 3.92 14.71
N HIS A 128 1.98 4.81 14.16
CA HIS A 128 2.59 4.63 12.86
C HIS A 128 3.90 3.86 13.00
N ILE A 129 3.99 2.70 12.36
CA ILE A 129 5.21 1.91 12.24
C ILE A 129 5.39 1.61 10.76
N PRO A 130 6.39 2.21 10.09
CA PRO A 130 6.67 1.95 8.68
C PRO A 130 6.88 0.46 8.41
N PHE A 131 6.54 0.02 7.20
CA PHE A 131 6.75 -1.38 6.82
C PHE A 131 8.22 -1.77 6.89
N PRO A 132 8.55 -2.92 7.50
CA PRO A 132 9.90 -3.42 7.51
C PRO A 132 10.30 -3.87 6.11
N ILE A 133 11.53 -3.56 5.73
CA ILE A 133 12.14 -3.98 4.47
C ILE A 133 13.46 -4.69 4.75
N HIS A 134 13.74 -5.74 4.01
CA HIS A 134 15.03 -6.44 4.10
C HIS A 134 16.06 -5.72 3.23
N LEU A 135 17.10 -5.17 3.86
CA LEU A 135 18.22 -4.59 3.14
C LEU A 135 19.28 -5.66 2.89
N SER A 136 19.53 -5.97 1.62
CA SER A 136 20.67 -6.82 1.26
C SER A 136 21.97 -6.06 1.52
N THR A 137 22.90 -6.69 2.24
CA THR A 137 24.25 -6.13 2.46
C THR A 137 25.12 -6.10 1.20
N ASN A 138 24.68 -6.76 0.14
CA ASN A 138 25.42 -6.95 -1.11
C ASN A 138 24.80 -6.18 -2.29
N VAL A 139 24.21 -5.01 -2.06
CA VAL A 139 23.74 -4.17 -3.15
C VAL A 139 24.95 -3.64 -3.93
N THR A 140 25.22 -4.24 -5.07
CA THR A 140 26.22 -3.74 -6.00
C THR A 140 25.59 -2.70 -6.91
N TYR A 141 25.90 -1.43 -6.66
CA TYR A 141 25.52 -0.36 -7.57
C TYR A 141 26.23 -0.56 -8.92
N LYS A 142 25.48 -0.94 -9.93
CA LYS A 142 26.00 -1.01 -11.29
C LYS A 142 26.25 0.42 -11.79
N LYS A 143 27.51 0.88 -11.80
CA LYS A 143 27.87 2.08 -12.56
C LYS A 143 27.55 1.83 -14.02
N ARG A 144 26.64 2.62 -14.57
CA ARG A 144 26.33 2.59 -16.02
C ARG A 144 27.22 3.57 -16.75
N GLY A 145 27.54 3.21 -17.99
CA GLY A 145 28.13 4.15 -18.95
C GLY A 145 27.11 5.24 -19.29
N THR A 146 27.58 6.44 -19.59
CA THR A 146 26.76 7.61 -19.94
C THR A 146 25.92 7.46 -21.20
N GLU A 147 26.15 6.40 -22.00
CA GLU A 147 25.43 6.10 -23.26
C GLU A 147 24.33 5.03 -23.10
N SER A 148 24.10 4.51 -21.90
CA SER A 148 23.09 3.47 -21.71
C SER A 148 21.68 4.08 -21.54
N LYS A 149 20.67 3.50 -22.20
CA LYS A 149 19.26 3.86 -22.03
C LYS A 149 18.84 3.76 -20.55
N ILE A 150 18.01 4.67 -20.09
CA ILE A 150 17.34 4.57 -18.79
C ILE A 150 16.22 3.54 -18.89
N ARG A 151 16.23 2.53 -18.04
CA ARG A 151 15.22 1.45 -17.99
C ARG A 151 14.20 1.76 -16.93
N PHE A 152 13.00 2.04 -17.38
CA PHE A 152 11.83 2.24 -16.53
C PHE A 152 11.12 0.92 -16.29
N PHE A 153 10.74 0.68 -15.04
CA PHE A 153 9.96 -0.48 -14.63
C PHE A 153 8.58 -0.04 -14.16
N ILE A 154 7.55 -0.73 -14.60
CA ILE A 154 6.19 -0.54 -14.10
C ILE A 154 5.48 -1.89 -13.94
N GLY A 155 5.01 -2.16 -12.73
CA GLY A 155 4.23 -3.35 -12.41
C GLY A 155 2.73 -3.07 -12.51
N ILE A 156 2.06 -3.77 -13.41
CA ILE A 156 0.61 -3.62 -13.63
C ILE A 156 -0.15 -4.79 -12.99
N GLN A 157 -1.13 -4.45 -12.18
CA GLN A 157 -2.17 -5.37 -11.73
C GLN A 157 -3.48 -4.97 -12.42
N GLN A 158 -3.93 -5.72 -13.43
CA GLN A 158 -5.09 -5.37 -14.27
C GLN A 158 -6.30 -4.89 -13.47
N LYS A 159 -6.69 -5.67 -12.43
CA LYS A 159 -7.85 -5.34 -11.59
C LYS A 159 -7.64 -4.14 -10.64
N ARG A 160 -6.44 -3.54 -10.63
CA ARG A 160 -6.10 -2.44 -9.72
C ARG A 160 -5.49 -1.24 -10.44
N SER A 161 -5.40 -1.30 -11.77
CA SER A 161 -4.67 -0.31 -12.54
C SER A 161 -5.33 1.06 -12.45
N GLN A 162 -6.64 1.12 -12.64
CA GLN A 162 -7.38 2.37 -12.66
C GLN A 162 -7.36 3.09 -11.31
N TYR A 163 -7.64 2.39 -10.22
CA TYR A 163 -7.68 3.08 -8.92
C TYR A 163 -6.28 3.47 -8.42
N LYS A 164 -5.23 2.75 -8.81
CA LYS A 164 -3.84 3.10 -8.49
C LYS A 164 -3.24 4.15 -9.43
N GLY A 165 -3.87 4.42 -10.59
CA GLY A 165 -3.37 5.31 -11.63
C GLY A 165 -2.18 4.76 -12.40
N THR A 166 -1.89 3.46 -12.33
CA THR A 166 -0.77 2.84 -13.05
C THR A 166 -1.01 2.77 -14.56
N ASP A 167 -2.25 2.82 -15.01
CA ASP A 167 -2.63 2.97 -16.43
C ASP A 167 -2.22 4.35 -16.98
N ILE A 168 -2.42 5.41 -16.23
CA ILE A 168 -1.99 6.77 -16.57
C ILE A 168 -0.45 6.81 -16.64
N MET A 169 0.22 6.32 -15.61
CA MET A 169 1.68 6.26 -15.55
C MET A 169 2.28 5.45 -16.71
N LEU A 170 1.67 4.30 -17.05
CA LEU A 170 2.10 3.49 -18.19
C LEU A 170 1.96 4.27 -19.51
N ASN A 171 0.83 4.96 -19.71
CA ASN A 171 0.62 5.75 -20.92
C ASN A 171 1.65 6.88 -21.05
N ALA A 172 2.02 7.53 -19.94
CA ALA A 172 3.09 8.53 -19.92
C ALA A 172 4.45 7.92 -20.30
N LEU A 173 4.80 6.74 -19.75
CA LEU A 173 6.04 6.04 -20.09
C LEU A 173 6.11 5.62 -21.57
N LEU A 174 5.01 5.11 -22.14
CA LEU A 174 4.98 4.72 -23.55
C LEU A 174 5.15 5.92 -24.48
N LYS A 175 4.57 7.08 -24.13
CA LYS A 175 4.82 8.32 -24.86
C LYS A 175 6.28 8.77 -24.73
N LEU A 176 6.87 8.65 -23.54
CA LEU A 176 8.27 8.99 -23.31
C LEU A 176 9.19 8.11 -24.16
N GLU A 177 8.99 6.80 -24.17
CA GLU A 177 9.77 5.85 -24.98
C GLU A 177 9.62 6.13 -26.48
N GLN A 178 8.42 6.45 -26.95
CA GLN A 178 8.16 6.81 -28.34
C GLN A 178 8.89 8.10 -28.75
N ASN A 179 8.93 9.10 -27.87
CA ASN A 179 9.59 10.37 -28.15
C ASN A 179 11.12 10.31 -28.01
N TYR A 180 11.63 9.41 -27.16
CA TYR A 180 13.07 9.30 -26.84
C TYR A 180 13.58 7.85 -26.92
N PRO A 181 13.41 7.15 -28.07
CA PRO A 181 13.68 5.72 -28.19
C PRO A 181 15.17 5.35 -28.03
N SER A 182 16.07 6.31 -28.20
CA SER A 182 17.52 6.13 -27.97
C SER A 182 17.91 6.28 -26.51
N SER A 183 17.09 6.91 -25.67
CA SER A 183 17.44 7.33 -24.32
C SER A 183 16.70 6.53 -23.23
N CYS A 184 15.56 5.92 -23.54
CA CYS A 184 14.78 5.18 -22.56
C CYS A 184 14.22 3.86 -23.12
N GLU A 185 13.89 2.96 -22.20
CA GLU A 185 13.28 1.66 -22.42
C GLU A 185 12.25 1.39 -21.33
N VAL A 186 11.08 0.89 -21.70
CA VAL A 186 9.98 0.61 -20.75
C VAL A 186 9.79 -0.88 -20.55
N ASN A 187 10.00 -1.34 -19.33
CA ASN A 187 9.79 -2.70 -18.89
C ASN A 187 8.43 -2.81 -18.16
N LYS A 188 7.37 -3.05 -18.93
CA LYS A 188 6.05 -3.37 -18.36
C LYS A 188 6.03 -4.80 -17.87
N VAL A 189 5.63 -5.00 -16.62
CA VAL A 189 5.48 -6.33 -16.00
C VAL A 189 4.05 -6.52 -15.51
N GLU A 190 3.43 -7.63 -15.87
CA GLU A 190 2.05 -7.92 -15.56
C GLU A 190 1.86 -9.34 -15.07
N SER A 191 1.33 -9.48 -13.83
CA SER A 191 0.90 -10.78 -13.26
C SER A 191 1.97 -11.89 -13.27
N VAL A 192 3.23 -11.55 -13.03
CA VAL A 192 4.32 -12.53 -12.89
C VAL A 192 4.49 -12.97 -11.42
N PRO A 193 5.10 -14.15 -11.17
CA PRO A 193 5.49 -14.57 -9.84
C PRO A 193 6.45 -13.58 -9.18
N PHE A 194 6.37 -13.43 -7.84
CA PHE A 194 7.14 -12.43 -7.09
C PHE A 194 8.65 -12.49 -7.34
N TYR A 195 9.26 -13.68 -7.42
CA TYR A 195 10.69 -13.81 -7.66
C TYR A 195 11.10 -13.28 -9.04
N GLN A 196 10.26 -13.49 -10.07
CA GLN A 196 10.51 -12.94 -11.41
C GLN A 196 10.31 -11.42 -11.42
N TYR A 197 9.31 -10.94 -10.70
CA TYR A 197 9.07 -9.51 -10.52
C TYR A 197 10.31 -8.80 -9.96
N ILE A 198 10.90 -9.34 -8.90
CA ILE A 198 12.12 -8.80 -8.28
C ILE A 198 13.32 -8.85 -9.24
N GLN A 199 13.50 -9.94 -10.00
CA GLN A 199 14.58 -10.04 -10.99
C GLN A 199 14.45 -9.00 -12.10
N LEU A 200 13.23 -8.75 -12.60
CA LEU A 200 12.97 -7.75 -13.64
C LEU A 200 13.17 -6.34 -13.09
N MET A 201 12.73 -6.09 -11.86
CA MET A 201 12.97 -4.83 -11.16
C MET A 201 14.47 -4.57 -11.01
N ASN A 202 15.28 -5.54 -10.58
CA ASN A 202 16.73 -5.43 -10.43
C ASN A 202 17.48 -5.06 -11.71
N ASN A 203 16.88 -5.30 -12.87
CA ASN A 203 17.45 -4.94 -14.16
C ASN A 203 17.01 -3.54 -14.64
N SER A 204 16.34 -2.77 -13.80
CA SER A 204 15.84 -1.44 -14.13
C SER A 204 16.57 -0.35 -13.34
N ASP A 205 16.30 0.90 -13.65
CA ASP A 205 16.92 2.09 -13.02
C ASP A 205 15.88 2.90 -12.25
N VAL A 206 14.67 2.93 -12.78
CA VAL A 206 13.55 3.73 -12.27
C VAL A 206 12.32 2.83 -12.16
N ILE A 207 11.60 2.93 -11.06
CA ILE A 207 10.27 2.32 -10.92
C ILE A 207 9.19 3.40 -10.86
N LEU A 208 8.07 3.17 -11.53
CA LEU A 208 6.82 3.89 -11.30
C LEU A 208 5.92 3.02 -10.42
N ASP A 209 5.53 3.54 -9.24
CA ASP A 209 4.76 2.76 -8.27
C ASP A 209 3.25 3.06 -8.35
N GLN A 210 2.77 4.09 -7.70
CA GLN A 210 1.35 4.46 -7.66
C GLN A 210 1.19 5.98 -7.80
N LEU A 211 0.21 6.41 -8.59
CA LEU A 211 -0.10 7.82 -8.79
C LEU A 211 -0.95 8.39 -7.64
N TYR A 212 -1.95 7.64 -7.20
CA TYR A 212 -2.90 8.08 -6.18
C TYR A 212 -2.49 7.63 -4.78
N SER A 213 -1.25 7.92 -4.38
CA SER A 213 -0.69 7.53 -3.08
C SER A 213 0.13 8.66 -2.48
N TYR A 214 0.03 8.85 -1.17
CA TYR A 214 0.88 9.78 -0.40
C TYR A 214 2.19 9.13 0.03
N THR A 215 2.18 7.81 0.17
CA THR A 215 3.29 7.05 0.76
C THR A 215 3.83 6.03 -0.24
N PRO A 216 5.16 5.89 -0.34
CA PRO A 216 5.75 4.77 -1.07
C PRO A 216 5.34 3.44 -0.43
N ALA A 217 4.72 2.57 -1.23
CA ALA A 217 4.29 1.25 -0.77
C ALA A 217 5.41 0.21 -0.89
N MET A 218 5.11 -1.07 -0.61
CA MET A 218 6.12 -2.14 -0.55
C MET A 218 6.97 -2.26 -1.81
N ASN A 219 6.40 -2.06 -3.00
CA ASN A 219 7.17 -2.12 -4.25
C ASN A 219 8.20 -0.99 -4.33
N ALA A 220 7.80 0.21 -3.95
CA ALA A 220 8.69 1.37 -3.91
C ALA A 220 9.81 1.19 -2.87
N LEU A 221 9.48 0.66 -1.69
CA LEU A 221 10.47 0.37 -0.64
C LEU A 221 11.47 -0.70 -1.11
N GLU A 222 11.00 -1.77 -1.75
CA GLU A 222 11.85 -2.81 -2.32
C GLU A 222 12.77 -2.26 -3.41
N ALA A 223 12.25 -1.40 -4.29
CA ALA A 223 13.03 -0.75 -5.33
C ALA A 223 14.12 0.16 -4.75
N MET A 224 13.80 0.98 -3.74
CA MET A 224 14.78 1.82 -3.05
C MET A 224 15.85 0.97 -2.35
N ALA A 225 15.47 -0.16 -1.74
CA ALA A 225 16.41 -1.10 -1.13
C ALA A 225 17.40 -1.69 -2.14
N GLN A 226 17.03 -1.72 -3.41
CA GLN A 226 17.86 -2.17 -4.53
C GLN A 226 18.60 -1.01 -5.23
N GLY A 227 18.40 0.22 -4.78
CA GLY A 227 19.06 1.42 -5.33
C GLY A 227 18.39 2.00 -6.58
N LEU A 228 17.12 1.65 -6.86
CA LEU A 228 16.37 2.25 -7.95
C LEU A 228 15.81 3.61 -7.53
N VAL A 229 15.65 4.50 -8.52
CA VAL A 229 14.87 5.73 -8.36
C VAL A 229 13.38 5.36 -8.35
N VAL A 230 12.62 5.94 -7.42
CA VAL A 230 11.17 5.74 -7.31
C VAL A 230 10.44 6.99 -7.76
N VAL A 231 9.47 6.82 -8.64
CA VAL A 231 8.51 7.85 -9.08
C VAL A 231 7.12 7.42 -8.63
N GLY A 232 6.42 8.26 -7.88
CA GLY A 232 5.11 7.94 -7.34
C GLY A 232 4.75 8.78 -6.13
N GLY A 233 3.97 8.24 -5.20
CA GLY A 233 3.58 8.92 -3.97
C GLY A 233 4.74 9.13 -3.01
N GLY A 234 5.02 10.37 -2.69
CA GLY A 234 6.04 10.81 -1.75
C GLY A 234 5.71 12.19 -1.19
N GLU A 235 4.47 12.35 -0.69
CA GLU A 235 3.94 13.63 -0.25
C GLU A 235 4.65 14.18 0.99
N PRO A 236 4.75 15.52 1.13
CA PRO A 236 5.35 16.15 2.30
C PRO A 236 4.76 15.71 3.63
N GLU A 237 3.45 15.43 3.66
CA GLU A 237 2.74 14.98 4.85
C GLU A 237 3.25 13.64 5.37
N TYR A 238 3.62 12.73 4.47
CA TYR A 238 4.24 11.47 4.85
C TYR A 238 5.61 11.67 5.51
N TYR A 239 6.47 12.50 4.91
CA TYR A 239 7.78 12.80 5.48
C TYR A 239 7.67 13.53 6.83
N SER A 240 6.69 14.43 6.97
CA SER A 240 6.40 15.08 8.24
C SER A 240 5.99 14.08 9.33
N LEU A 241 5.17 13.06 8.99
CA LEU A 241 4.81 11.99 9.93
C LEU A 241 6.02 11.18 10.38
N LEU A 242 7.00 10.98 9.48
CA LEU A 242 8.27 10.31 9.81
C LEU A 242 9.25 11.17 10.62
N GLY A 243 9.02 12.47 10.72
CA GLY A 243 10.00 13.42 11.24
C GLY A 243 11.22 13.60 10.32
N GLU A 244 11.07 13.28 9.01
CA GLU A 244 12.15 13.36 8.02
C GLU A 244 11.89 14.52 7.05
N GLU A 245 12.64 15.60 7.21
CA GLU A 245 12.47 16.79 6.39
C GLU A 245 13.50 16.91 5.25
N LYS A 246 14.64 16.22 5.39
CA LYS A 246 15.80 16.39 4.49
C LYS A 246 15.85 15.36 3.40
N LEU A 247 15.62 14.07 3.73
CA LEU A 247 15.69 12.96 2.78
C LEU A 247 14.30 12.63 2.23
N LYS A 248 14.06 13.06 1.00
CA LYS A 248 12.84 12.77 0.24
C LYS A 248 13.22 11.98 -1.01
N PRO A 249 13.47 10.66 -0.88
CA PRO A 249 14.05 9.86 -1.95
C PRO A 249 13.09 9.57 -3.10
N VAL A 250 11.79 9.77 -2.92
CA VAL A 250 10.79 9.55 -3.96
C VAL A 250 10.62 10.81 -4.80
N ILE A 251 10.68 10.68 -6.11
CA ILE A 251 10.24 11.73 -7.04
C ILE A 251 8.71 11.72 -6.98
N ASN A 252 8.16 12.65 -6.21
CA ASN A 252 6.72 12.79 -6.06
C ASN A 252 6.09 13.28 -7.36
N VAL A 253 5.00 12.66 -7.77
CA VAL A 253 4.20 13.07 -8.93
C VAL A 253 2.74 13.24 -8.51
N LEU A 254 2.13 14.32 -8.98
CA LEU A 254 0.75 14.65 -8.68
C LEU A 254 -0.17 14.12 -9.78
N PRO A 255 -1.40 13.69 -9.45
CA PRO A 255 -2.34 13.16 -10.45
C PRO A 255 -2.82 14.16 -11.48
N ASP A 256 -2.61 15.45 -11.28
CA ASP A 256 -3.02 16.58 -12.13
C ASP A 256 -1.86 17.17 -12.97
N GLU A 257 -0.67 16.64 -12.83
CA GLU A 257 0.53 16.96 -13.63
C GLU A 257 0.76 15.93 -14.75
#